data_88d645e107ada04e3bf508016a38defa
#
_entry.id   88d645e107ada04e3bf508016a38defa
#
_cell.length_a   1.000
_cell.length_b   1.000
_cell.length_c   1.000
_cell.angle_alpha   90.00
_cell.angle_beta   90.00
_cell.angle_gamma   90.00
#
_symmetry.space_group_name_H-M   'P 1'
#
loop_
_entity.id
_entity.type
_entity.pdbx_description
1 polymer ?
#
loop_
_entity_poly.entity_id
_entity_poly.type
_entity_poly.pdbx_seq_one_letter_code
_entity_poly.pdbx_strand_id
1 'polypeptide(L)'
;KAACANPRPTMVMVHGGGFKTGSRKSRRWAEFAGEFAKQGWNSISLSYRLVKDQPVIDPRLMQAIPGDLTGEDRDQAIAGAGAVETTLDALDFIDFRASSACIDPDKVILIGSSAGGATVLNTTFLSDQFGFSSPNVAGVVTYWGALSDVNAMERNDVPTFVVHGTADRTVPFSASEALYARGQATGTPVQLHGFQGHGHSWSEINAFDDRINGTPIVEVMIDWIDTVVSGGRPGSMRTMN
;
A
#
# COMPACT_ATOMS: atom_id res chain seq x y z
N LYS A 1 -14.36 3.53 -29.60
CA LYS A 1 -13.82 4.72 -28.96
C LYS A 1 -12.34 4.80 -29.31
N ALA A 2 -11.82 5.99 -29.66
CA ALA A 2 -10.38 6.19 -29.87
C ALA A 2 -9.67 5.86 -28.54
N ALA A 3 -8.53 5.16 -28.62
CA ALA A 3 -7.67 4.93 -27.47
C ALA A 3 -7.17 6.27 -26.93
N CYS A 4 -6.96 6.38 -25.62
CA CYS A 4 -6.39 7.58 -25.02
C CYS A 4 -4.97 7.83 -25.56
N ALA A 5 -4.72 9.03 -26.08
CA ALA A 5 -3.42 9.36 -26.67
C ALA A 5 -2.30 9.50 -25.61
N ASN A 6 -2.66 9.83 -24.37
CA ASN A 6 -1.72 10.01 -23.26
C ASN A 6 -2.26 9.33 -21.99
N PRO A 7 -2.06 8.02 -21.82
CA PRO A 7 -2.44 7.32 -20.59
C PRO A 7 -1.70 7.91 -19.38
N ARG A 8 -2.38 7.94 -18.23
CA ARG A 8 -1.88 8.59 -17.00
C ARG A 8 -1.55 7.55 -15.94
N PRO A 9 -0.52 7.81 -15.15
CA PRO A 9 -0.28 7.04 -13.93
C PRO A 9 -1.50 7.07 -13.00
N THR A 10 -1.66 6.05 -12.19
CA THR A 10 -2.80 5.91 -11.29
C THR A 10 -2.37 5.54 -9.89
N MET A 11 -2.85 6.30 -8.91
CA MET A 11 -2.71 6.00 -7.49
C MET A 11 -3.95 5.27 -6.98
N VAL A 12 -3.78 4.09 -6.39
CA VAL A 12 -4.84 3.33 -5.72
C VAL A 12 -4.64 3.43 -4.21
N MET A 13 -5.60 4.04 -3.53
CA MET A 13 -5.54 4.38 -2.11
C MET A 13 -6.41 3.44 -1.27
N VAL A 14 -5.83 2.81 -0.25
CA VAL A 14 -6.48 1.85 0.63
C VAL A 14 -6.47 2.37 2.08
N HIS A 15 -7.67 2.56 2.64
CA HIS A 15 -7.82 3.16 3.97
C HIS A 15 -7.43 2.21 5.11
N GLY A 16 -7.02 2.78 6.25
CA GLY A 16 -6.83 2.07 7.50
C GLY A 16 -8.14 1.84 8.26
N GLY A 17 -8.01 1.51 9.55
CA GLY A 17 -9.15 1.32 10.46
C GLY A 17 -9.28 -0.12 10.98
N GLY A 18 -8.18 -0.90 11.00
CA GLY A 18 -8.10 -2.23 11.58
C GLY A 18 -9.07 -3.23 10.95
N PHE A 19 -9.46 -3.04 9.70
CA PHE A 19 -10.50 -3.82 9.00
C PHE A 19 -11.89 -3.75 9.65
N LYS A 20 -12.07 -2.93 10.69
CA LYS A 20 -13.32 -2.73 11.43
C LYS A 20 -14.05 -1.45 11.03
N THR A 21 -13.30 -0.43 10.61
CA THR A 21 -13.81 0.91 10.27
C THR A 21 -13.11 1.49 9.06
N GLY A 22 -13.52 2.69 8.66
CA GLY A 22 -12.93 3.41 7.53
C GLY A 22 -13.74 3.30 6.24
N SER A 23 -13.37 4.05 5.25
CA SER A 23 -13.97 4.02 3.91
C SER A 23 -13.14 4.84 2.91
N ARG A 24 -13.45 4.71 1.61
CA ARG A 24 -12.88 5.53 0.52
C ARG A 24 -13.08 7.05 0.67
N LYS A 25 -13.98 7.48 1.56
CA LYS A 25 -14.31 8.90 1.80
C LYS A 25 -13.38 9.56 2.84
N SER A 26 -12.24 8.95 3.14
CA SER A 26 -11.25 9.54 4.05
C SER A 26 -10.79 10.91 3.54
N ARG A 27 -10.83 11.92 4.43
CA ARG A 27 -10.31 13.26 4.13
C ARG A 27 -8.84 13.20 3.70
N ARG A 28 -8.03 12.35 4.35
CA ARG A 28 -6.61 12.19 4.02
C ARG A 28 -6.41 11.75 2.57
N TRP A 29 -7.20 10.78 2.11
CA TRP A 29 -7.12 10.33 0.71
C TRP A 29 -7.60 11.40 -0.28
N ALA A 30 -8.55 12.25 0.12
CA ALA A 30 -8.93 13.39 -0.72
C ALA A 30 -7.80 14.44 -0.84
N GLU A 31 -7.03 14.67 0.23
CA GLU A 31 -5.84 15.54 0.22
C GLU A 31 -4.76 14.97 -0.71
N PHE A 32 -4.41 13.68 -0.59
CA PHE A 32 -3.48 13.03 -1.51
C PHE A 32 -3.97 13.08 -2.96
N ALA A 33 -5.24 12.78 -3.22
CA ALA A 33 -5.82 12.85 -4.57
C ALA A 33 -5.68 14.25 -5.18
N GLY A 34 -5.80 15.31 -4.37
CA GLY A 34 -5.54 16.69 -4.78
C GLY A 34 -4.10 16.93 -5.22
N GLU A 35 -3.12 16.38 -4.50
CA GLU A 35 -1.70 16.50 -4.86
C GLU A 35 -1.38 15.71 -6.15
N PHE A 36 -1.86 14.48 -6.26
CA PHE A 36 -1.64 13.67 -7.46
C PHE A 36 -2.35 14.26 -8.69
N ALA A 37 -3.52 14.87 -8.51
CA ALA A 37 -4.20 15.57 -9.61
C ALA A 37 -3.37 16.74 -10.16
N LYS A 38 -2.61 17.47 -9.31
CA LYS A 38 -1.68 18.53 -9.77
C LYS A 38 -0.57 17.96 -10.65
N GLN A 39 -0.17 16.71 -10.43
CA GLN A 39 0.80 15.99 -11.26
C GLN A 39 0.19 15.34 -12.50
N GLY A 40 -1.11 15.49 -12.73
CA GLY A 40 -1.82 14.89 -13.86
C GLY A 40 -2.15 13.41 -13.69
N TRP A 41 -2.14 12.89 -12.46
CA TRP A 41 -2.43 11.49 -12.13
C TRP A 41 -3.92 11.22 -11.96
N ASN A 42 -4.32 10.00 -12.22
CA ASN A 42 -5.60 9.46 -11.75
C ASN A 42 -5.48 9.02 -10.28
N SER A 43 -6.59 9.11 -9.54
CA SER A 43 -6.66 8.64 -8.16
C SER A 43 -7.92 7.82 -7.95
N ILE A 44 -7.75 6.63 -7.38
CA ILE A 44 -8.82 5.69 -7.04
C ILE A 44 -8.73 5.41 -5.55
N SER A 45 -9.80 5.69 -4.80
CA SER A 45 -9.87 5.34 -3.38
C SER A 45 -10.83 4.18 -3.18
N LEU A 46 -10.36 3.11 -2.53
CA LEU A 46 -11.11 1.88 -2.32
C LEU A 46 -11.86 1.90 -0.99
N SER A 47 -13.04 1.27 -0.97
CA SER A 47 -13.65 0.72 0.25
C SER A 47 -13.64 -0.79 0.12
N TYR A 48 -13.15 -1.48 1.12
CA TYR A 48 -13.19 -2.93 1.23
C TYR A 48 -14.22 -3.37 2.28
N ARG A 49 -14.59 -4.66 2.27
CA ARG A 49 -15.53 -5.25 3.24
C ARG A 49 -14.88 -5.29 4.62
N LEU A 50 -15.59 -4.79 5.62
CA LEU A 50 -15.16 -4.72 7.01
C LEU A 50 -15.63 -5.97 7.79
N VAL A 51 -15.11 -6.18 8.99
CA VAL A 51 -15.54 -7.27 9.90
C VAL A 51 -17.06 -7.32 10.04
N LYS A 52 -17.73 -6.17 10.22
CA LYS A 52 -19.20 -6.10 10.33
C LYS A 52 -19.96 -6.59 9.10
N ASP A 53 -19.31 -6.60 7.94
CA ASP A 53 -19.92 -7.03 6.67
C ASP A 53 -19.78 -8.56 6.47
N GLN A 54 -19.13 -9.26 7.41
CA GLN A 54 -18.90 -10.71 7.41
C GLN A 54 -18.44 -11.23 6.04
N PRO A 55 -17.29 -10.76 5.51
CA PRO A 55 -16.91 -11.05 4.14
C PRO A 55 -16.72 -12.55 3.89
N VAL A 56 -17.33 -13.03 2.83
CA VAL A 56 -16.98 -14.32 2.22
C VAL A 56 -15.87 -14.04 1.21
N ILE A 57 -14.73 -14.70 1.36
CA ILE A 57 -13.54 -14.50 0.55
C ILE A 57 -13.24 -15.74 -0.30
N ASP A 58 -12.40 -15.57 -1.32
CA ASP A 58 -11.92 -16.66 -2.15
C ASP A 58 -11.30 -17.78 -1.26
N PRO A 59 -11.65 -19.06 -1.48
CA PRO A 59 -11.10 -20.17 -0.72
C PRO A 59 -9.57 -20.25 -0.70
N ARG A 60 -8.90 -19.72 -1.72
CA ARG A 60 -7.43 -19.65 -1.76
C ARG A 60 -6.88 -18.72 -0.66
N LEU A 61 -7.53 -17.57 -0.44
CA LEU A 61 -7.13 -16.63 0.62
C LEU A 61 -7.46 -17.15 2.03
N MET A 62 -8.42 -18.07 2.16
CA MET A 62 -8.67 -18.74 3.44
C MET A 62 -7.44 -19.52 3.94
N GLN A 63 -6.56 -19.96 3.04
CA GLN A 63 -5.32 -20.65 3.40
C GLN A 63 -4.30 -19.74 4.06
N ALA A 64 -4.40 -18.41 3.84
CA ALA A 64 -3.57 -17.41 4.50
C ALA A 64 -3.97 -17.14 5.96
N ILE A 65 -5.17 -17.59 6.36
CA ILE A 65 -5.68 -17.36 7.72
C ILE A 65 -5.13 -18.43 8.65
N PRO A 66 -4.34 -18.07 9.69
CA PRO A 66 -3.85 -19.03 10.67
C PRO A 66 -5.00 -19.83 11.32
N GLY A 67 -4.84 -21.14 11.37
CA GLY A 67 -5.91 -22.04 11.80
C GLY A 67 -6.24 -21.97 13.31
N ASP A 68 -5.34 -21.41 14.09
CA ASP A 68 -5.46 -21.20 15.54
C ASP A 68 -6.18 -19.90 15.90
N LEU A 69 -6.39 -19.00 14.95
CA LEU A 69 -7.16 -17.78 15.19
C LEU A 69 -8.65 -18.09 15.42
N THR A 70 -9.23 -17.46 16.43
CA THR A 70 -10.64 -17.58 16.80
C THR A 70 -11.28 -16.22 17.08
N GLY A 71 -12.62 -16.17 17.10
CA GLY A 71 -13.37 -14.98 17.47
C GLY A 71 -13.00 -13.76 16.63
N GLU A 72 -12.84 -12.62 17.27
CA GLU A 72 -12.60 -11.32 16.62
C GLU A 72 -11.30 -11.28 15.82
N ASP A 73 -10.25 -11.95 16.28
CA ASP A 73 -8.95 -11.99 15.57
C ASP A 73 -9.09 -12.73 14.24
N ARG A 74 -9.85 -13.83 14.22
CA ARG A 74 -10.15 -14.56 13.00
C ARG A 74 -11.00 -13.73 12.04
N ASP A 75 -12.04 -13.08 12.54
CA ASP A 75 -12.91 -12.22 11.73
C ASP A 75 -12.12 -11.06 11.11
N GLN A 76 -11.20 -10.50 11.88
CA GLN A 76 -10.32 -9.42 11.41
C GLN A 76 -9.33 -9.93 10.34
N ALA A 77 -8.77 -11.11 10.50
CA ALA A 77 -7.90 -11.73 9.50
C ALA A 77 -8.66 -12.03 8.19
N ILE A 78 -9.90 -12.53 8.27
CA ILE A 78 -10.78 -12.75 7.11
C ILE A 78 -11.10 -11.42 6.41
N ALA A 79 -11.43 -10.37 7.16
CA ALA A 79 -11.67 -9.04 6.58
C ALA A 79 -10.41 -8.46 5.93
N GLY A 80 -9.23 -8.73 6.49
CA GLY A 80 -7.93 -8.38 5.91
C GLY A 80 -7.69 -9.08 4.57
N ALA A 81 -7.95 -10.38 4.49
CA ALA A 81 -7.88 -11.14 3.24
C ALA A 81 -8.92 -10.62 2.22
N GLY A 82 -10.12 -10.26 2.66
CA GLY A 82 -11.15 -9.63 1.81
C GLY A 82 -10.75 -8.24 1.31
N ALA A 83 -9.90 -7.52 2.05
CA ALA A 83 -9.34 -6.25 1.57
C ALA A 83 -8.28 -6.48 0.48
N VAL A 84 -7.48 -7.54 0.59
CA VAL A 84 -6.55 -7.99 -0.48
C VAL A 84 -7.34 -8.35 -1.73
N GLU A 85 -8.36 -9.19 -1.61
CA GLU A 85 -9.25 -9.58 -2.73
C GLU A 85 -9.85 -8.34 -3.42
N THR A 86 -10.41 -7.41 -2.65
CA THR A 86 -10.96 -6.15 -3.17
C THR A 86 -9.92 -5.32 -3.92
N THR A 87 -8.66 -5.35 -3.47
CA THR A 87 -7.58 -4.61 -4.12
C THR A 87 -7.16 -5.29 -5.42
N LEU A 88 -7.11 -6.62 -5.47
CA LEU A 88 -6.89 -7.39 -6.69
C LEU A 88 -8.00 -7.12 -7.72
N ASP A 89 -9.27 -7.19 -7.32
CA ASP A 89 -10.42 -6.86 -8.18
C ASP A 89 -10.33 -5.44 -8.75
N ALA A 90 -9.84 -4.48 -7.95
CA ALA A 90 -9.64 -3.11 -8.41
C ALA A 90 -8.51 -2.99 -9.44
N LEU A 91 -7.45 -3.78 -9.31
CA LEU A 91 -6.37 -3.83 -10.30
C LEU A 91 -6.84 -4.46 -11.60
N ASP A 92 -7.58 -5.57 -11.55
CA ASP A 92 -8.22 -6.19 -12.72
C ASP A 92 -9.17 -5.20 -13.42
N PHE A 93 -9.95 -4.43 -12.64
CA PHE A 93 -10.82 -3.39 -13.18
C PHE A 93 -10.03 -2.27 -13.86
N ILE A 94 -8.88 -1.86 -13.30
CA ILE A 94 -7.98 -0.87 -13.88
C ILE A 94 -7.49 -1.34 -15.24
N ASP A 95 -6.99 -2.58 -15.34
CA ASP A 95 -6.52 -3.17 -16.59
C ASP A 95 -7.63 -3.24 -17.63
N PHE A 96 -8.80 -3.74 -17.24
CA PHE A 96 -9.98 -3.80 -18.12
C PHE A 96 -10.41 -2.42 -18.64
N ARG A 97 -10.28 -1.38 -17.81
CA ARG A 97 -10.72 -0.02 -18.14
C ARG A 97 -9.60 0.89 -18.65
N ALA A 98 -8.36 0.42 -18.69
CA ALA A 98 -7.17 1.22 -18.96
C ALA A 98 -7.35 2.17 -20.16
N SER A 99 -7.68 1.63 -21.33
CA SER A 99 -7.84 2.44 -22.54
C SER A 99 -9.03 3.42 -22.49
N SER A 100 -10.14 3.03 -21.83
CA SER A 100 -11.37 3.84 -21.76
C SER A 100 -11.33 4.90 -20.66
N ALA A 101 -10.53 4.69 -19.63
CA ALA A 101 -10.34 5.60 -18.49
C ALA A 101 -9.05 6.42 -18.57
N CYS A 102 -8.28 6.26 -19.64
CA CYS A 102 -7.00 6.96 -19.85
C CYS A 102 -5.97 6.62 -18.76
N ILE A 103 -5.90 5.36 -18.37
CA ILE A 103 -4.97 4.80 -17.39
C ILE A 103 -3.80 4.14 -18.10
N ASP A 104 -2.59 4.37 -17.59
CA ASP A 104 -1.41 3.58 -17.93
C ASP A 104 -1.33 2.41 -16.95
N PRO A 105 -1.64 1.16 -17.37
CA PRO A 105 -1.68 0.02 -16.46
C PRO A 105 -0.30 -0.36 -15.91
N ASP A 106 0.78 0.04 -16.59
CA ASP A 106 2.16 -0.22 -16.13
C ASP A 106 2.65 0.83 -15.11
N LYS A 107 1.82 1.85 -14.79
CA LYS A 107 2.13 2.94 -13.87
C LYS A 107 1.11 3.05 -12.76
N VAL A 108 0.83 1.94 -12.11
CA VAL A 108 -0.07 1.87 -10.96
C VAL A 108 0.76 1.83 -9.67
N ILE A 109 0.47 2.73 -8.74
CA ILE A 109 1.05 2.74 -7.39
C ILE A 109 -0.05 2.43 -6.38
N LEU A 110 0.21 1.47 -5.50
CA LEU A 110 -0.63 1.22 -4.34
C LEU A 110 -0.16 2.05 -3.15
N ILE A 111 -1.09 2.69 -2.45
CA ILE A 111 -0.80 3.42 -1.21
C ILE A 111 -1.82 3.06 -0.13
N GLY A 112 -1.34 2.76 1.07
CA GLY A 112 -2.22 2.43 2.19
C GLY A 112 -1.69 2.87 3.55
N SER A 113 -2.58 2.95 4.54
CA SER A 113 -2.19 3.24 5.92
C SER A 113 -2.74 2.19 6.88
N SER A 114 -1.95 1.76 7.88
CA SER A 114 -2.39 0.78 8.89
C SER A 114 -2.89 -0.51 8.21
N ALA A 115 -4.13 -0.93 8.47
CA ALA A 115 -4.79 -2.03 7.78
C ALA A 115 -4.69 -1.92 6.25
N GLY A 116 -4.88 -0.71 5.68
CA GLY A 116 -4.69 -0.47 4.25
C GLY A 116 -3.23 -0.59 3.82
N GLY A 117 -2.29 -0.20 4.68
CA GLY A 117 -0.86 -0.39 4.45
C GLY A 117 -0.48 -1.88 4.41
N ALA A 118 -1.03 -2.68 5.33
CA ALA A 118 -0.89 -4.13 5.30
C ALA A 118 -1.54 -4.73 4.03
N THR A 119 -2.73 -4.24 3.67
CA THR A 119 -3.43 -4.70 2.46
C THR A 119 -2.58 -4.51 1.21
N VAL A 120 -2.03 -3.30 0.98
CA VAL A 120 -1.24 -3.05 -0.25
C VAL A 120 0.04 -3.88 -0.28
N LEU A 121 0.70 -4.10 0.87
CA LEU A 121 1.87 -4.97 0.96
C LEU A 121 1.51 -6.44 0.66
N ASN A 122 0.46 -6.98 1.30
CA ASN A 122 0.04 -8.36 1.08
C ASN A 122 -0.50 -8.58 -0.34
N THR A 123 -1.22 -7.62 -0.91
CA THR A 123 -1.65 -7.69 -2.32
C THR A 123 -0.46 -7.80 -3.25
N THR A 124 0.59 -7.04 -3.00
CA THR A 124 1.74 -6.94 -3.92
C THR A 124 2.70 -8.12 -3.77
N PHE A 125 3.00 -8.56 -2.55
CA PHE A 125 4.08 -9.51 -2.29
C PHE A 125 3.62 -10.91 -1.88
N LEU A 126 2.35 -11.09 -1.50
CA LEU A 126 1.90 -12.35 -0.93
C LEU A 126 0.80 -13.05 -1.76
N SER A 127 0.05 -12.32 -2.59
CA SER A 127 -1.13 -12.87 -3.26
C SER A 127 -0.82 -14.01 -4.24
N ASP A 128 0.33 -13.98 -4.89
CA ASP A 128 0.78 -14.99 -5.85
C ASP A 128 1.04 -16.34 -5.19
N GLN A 129 1.45 -16.36 -3.92
CA GLN A 129 1.63 -17.60 -3.15
C GLN A 129 0.30 -18.37 -2.95
N PHE A 130 -0.83 -17.68 -3.11
CA PHE A 130 -2.17 -18.26 -3.05
C PHE A 130 -2.79 -18.47 -4.43
N GLY A 131 -1.98 -18.43 -5.50
CA GLY A 131 -2.41 -18.72 -6.88
C GLY A 131 -3.19 -17.58 -7.54
N PHE A 132 -3.03 -16.34 -7.08
CA PHE A 132 -3.42 -15.16 -7.85
C PHE A 132 -2.29 -14.77 -8.80
N SER A 133 -2.63 -14.10 -9.89
CA SER A 133 -1.60 -13.50 -10.73
C SER A 133 -0.88 -12.40 -9.96
N SER A 134 0.44 -12.30 -10.11
CA SER A 134 1.19 -11.17 -9.56
C SER A 134 0.60 -9.86 -10.10
N PRO A 135 0.21 -8.93 -9.22
CA PRO A 135 -0.45 -7.71 -9.65
C PRO A 135 0.52 -6.81 -10.44
N ASN A 136 0.01 -6.21 -11.52
CA ASN A 136 0.77 -5.23 -12.29
C ASN A 136 0.78 -3.88 -11.55
N VAL A 137 1.75 -3.69 -10.66
CA VAL A 137 1.97 -2.45 -9.93
C VAL A 137 3.42 -2.01 -10.07
N ALA A 138 3.66 -0.71 -10.21
CA ALA A 138 5.00 -0.15 -10.34
C ALA A 138 5.71 0.00 -8.99
N GLY A 139 4.96 0.19 -7.90
CA GLY A 139 5.52 0.35 -6.56
C GLY A 139 4.46 0.45 -5.48
N VAL A 140 4.90 0.40 -4.23
CA VAL A 140 4.03 0.42 -3.04
C VAL A 140 4.46 1.52 -2.08
N VAL A 141 3.49 2.25 -1.55
CA VAL A 141 3.66 3.19 -0.44
C VAL A 141 2.86 2.70 0.76
N THR A 142 3.50 2.56 1.90
CA THR A 142 2.83 2.15 3.13
C THR A 142 3.13 3.12 4.27
N TYR A 143 2.07 3.53 4.95
CA TYR A 143 2.14 4.27 6.21
C TYR A 143 1.82 3.29 7.34
N TRP A 144 2.80 2.98 8.20
CA TRP A 144 2.68 2.06 9.36
C TRP A 144 1.86 0.78 9.08
N GLY A 145 2.07 0.17 7.90
CA GLY A 145 1.57 -1.16 7.59
C GLY A 145 2.58 -2.25 7.89
N ALA A 146 2.14 -3.50 7.85
CA ALA A 146 3.01 -4.67 7.98
C ALA A 146 2.74 -5.68 6.86
N LEU A 147 3.78 -6.28 6.30
CA LEU A 147 3.68 -7.46 5.45
C LEU A 147 3.53 -8.69 6.35
N SER A 148 2.53 -9.52 6.09
CA SER A 148 2.20 -10.67 6.95
C SER A 148 3.31 -11.73 6.98
N ASP A 149 3.97 -11.95 5.84
CA ASP A 149 5.19 -12.74 5.75
C ASP A 149 6.23 -11.96 4.93
N VAL A 150 7.28 -11.47 5.60
CA VAL A 150 8.35 -10.71 4.92
C VAL A 150 9.12 -11.55 3.91
N ASN A 151 9.10 -12.88 4.03
CA ASN A 151 9.76 -13.78 3.08
C ASN A 151 9.06 -13.82 1.73
N ALA A 152 7.81 -13.37 1.65
CA ALA A 152 7.09 -13.20 0.40
C ALA A 152 7.75 -12.16 -0.53
N MET A 153 8.47 -11.18 0.02
CA MET A 153 9.24 -10.25 -0.81
C MET A 153 10.46 -10.96 -1.40
N GLU A 154 10.55 -10.97 -2.72
CA GLU A 154 11.58 -11.68 -3.49
C GLU A 154 12.48 -10.74 -4.30
N ARG A 155 13.44 -11.32 -5.01
CA ARG A 155 14.32 -10.57 -5.90
C ARG A 155 13.53 -10.02 -7.09
N ASN A 156 13.80 -8.78 -7.44
CA ASN A 156 13.18 -8.03 -8.53
C ASN A 156 11.74 -7.57 -8.26
N ASP A 157 11.24 -7.76 -7.07
CA ASP A 157 9.97 -7.15 -6.67
C ASP A 157 10.00 -5.63 -6.77
N VAL A 158 8.82 -5.04 -6.75
CA VAL A 158 8.64 -3.61 -6.93
C VAL A 158 9.15 -2.81 -5.74
N PRO A 159 9.64 -1.59 -5.95
CA PRO A 159 10.11 -0.72 -4.89
C PRO A 159 9.02 -0.39 -3.86
N THR A 160 9.43 -0.22 -2.60
CA THR A 160 8.53 0.12 -1.49
C THR A 160 8.99 1.38 -0.76
N PHE A 161 8.06 2.30 -0.51
CA PHE A 161 8.26 3.50 0.32
C PHE A 161 7.48 3.32 1.63
N VAL A 162 8.18 3.43 2.76
CA VAL A 162 7.64 3.15 4.09
C VAL A 162 7.78 4.37 4.98
N VAL A 163 6.68 4.79 5.59
CA VAL A 163 6.65 5.80 6.66
C VAL A 163 6.10 5.16 7.93
N HIS A 164 6.83 5.28 9.06
CA HIS A 164 6.40 4.62 10.30
C HIS A 164 6.91 5.34 11.54
N GLY A 165 6.06 5.47 12.56
CA GLY A 165 6.44 6.02 13.86
C GLY A 165 7.17 4.98 14.72
N THR A 166 8.27 5.38 15.38
CA THR A 166 9.07 4.42 16.18
C THR A 166 8.43 4.05 17.51
N ALA A 167 7.47 4.85 18.00
CA ALA A 167 6.70 4.56 19.20
C ALA A 167 5.30 3.97 18.91
N ASP A 168 5.10 3.46 17.69
CA ASP A 168 3.85 2.81 17.30
C ASP A 168 3.57 1.56 18.16
N ARG A 169 2.42 1.59 18.86
CA ARG A 169 1.97 0.51 19.74
C ARG A 169 0.90 -0.38 19.11
N THR A 170 0.44 -0.05 17.90
CA THR A 170 -0.58 -0.81 17.16
C THR A 170 0.07 -1.76 16.17
N VAL A 171 0.95 -1.23 15.34
CA VAL A 171 1.83 -2.02 14.46
C VAL A 171 3.26 -1.70 14.87
N PRO A 172 4.01 -2.65 15.43
CA PRO A 172 5.36 -2.39 15.90
C PRO A 172 6.28 -1.91 14.77
N PHE A 173 7.10 -0.89 15.03
CA PHE A 173 8.07 -0.36 14.08
C PHE A 173 9.02 -1.45 13.53
N SER A 174 9.27 -2.49 14.34
CA SER A 174 10.07 -3.66 13.93
C SER A 174 9.51 -4.38 12.69
N ALA A 175 8.21 -4.28 12.40
CA ALA A 175 7.63 -4.81 11.16
C ALA A 175 8.21 -4.11 9.92
N SER A 176 8.37 -2.78 9.97
CA SER A 176 9.01 -2.02 8.89
C SER A 176 10.52 -2.24 8.83
N GLU A 177 11.17 -2.47 9.98
CA GLU A 177 12.59 -2.84 10.01
C GLU A 177 12.82 -4.21 9.37
N ALA A 178 11.94 -5.17 9.62
CA ALA A 178 11.99 -6.49 8.99
C ALA A 178 11.78 -6.41 7.47
N LEU A 179 10.82 -5.59 7.02
CA LEU A 179 10.59 -5.34 5.59
C LEU A 179 11.83 -4.71 4.92
N TYR A 180 12.44 -3.71 5.56
CA TYR A 180 13.67 -3.09 5.09
C TYR A 180 14.84 -4.08 5.01
N ALA A 181 15.04 -4.89 6.07
CA ALA A 181 16.07 -5.91 6.10
C ALA A 181 15.88 -6.97 5.01
N ARG A 182 14.63 -7.37 4.76
CA ARG A 182 14.30 -8.29 3.66
C ARG A 182 14.61 -7.67 2.30
N GLY A 183 14.23 -6.41 2.08
CA GLY A 183 14.59 -5.68 0.86
C GLY A 183 16.10 -5.65 0.62
N GLN A 184 16.90 -5.42 1.66
CA GLN A 184 18.37 -5.50 1.56
C GLN A 184 18.84 -6.91 1.16
N ALA A 185 18.26 -7.96 1.73
CA ALA A 185 18.63 -9.34 1.45
C ALA A 185 18.27 -9.80 0.02
N THR A 186 17.16 -9.31 -0.52
CA THR A 186 16.68 -9.66 -1.87
C THR A 186 17.20 -8.71 -2.96
N GLY A 187 17.69 -7.54 -2.59
CA GLY A 187 18.02 -6.45 -3.54
C GLY A 187 16.77 -5.70 -4.05
N THR A 188 15.62 -5.89 -3.40
CA THR A 188 14.39 -5.11 -3.67
C THR A 188 14.49 -3.76 -2.96
N PRO A 189 14.33 -2.63 -3.67
CA PRO A 189 14.49 -1.31 -3.07
C PRO A 189 13.41 -1.03 -2.01
N VAL A 190 13.83 -0.76 -0.78
CA VAL A 190 12.95 -0.31 0.29
C VAL A 190 13.50 0.99 0.88
N GLN A 191 12.70 2.06 0.87
CA GLN A 191 13.01 3.29 1.60
C GLN A 191 12.18 3.31 2.90
N LEU A 192 12.86 3.25 4.04
CA LEU A 192 12.24 3.30 5.36
C LEU A 192 12.50 4.65 6.04
N HIS A 193 11.45 5.39 6.26
CA HIS A 193 11.44 6.69 6.94
C HIS A 193 10.80 6.53 8.32
N GLY A 194 11.63 6.37 9.36
CA GLY A 194 11.22 6.30 10.75
C GLY A 194 11.00 7.70 11.33
N PHE A 195 9.92 7.90 12.09
CA PHE A 195 9.62 9.13 12.81
C PHE A 195 9.75 8.88 14.30
N GLN A 196 10.80 9.45 14.89
CA GLN A 196 11.19 9.14 16.27
C GLN A 196 10.17 9.65 17.29
N GLY A 197 9.69 8.76 18.15
CA GLY A 197 8.71 9.06 19.19
C GLY A 197 7.27 9.18 18.71
N HIS A 198 7.01 9.11 17.41
CA HIS A 198 5.66 9.17 16.85
C HIS A 198 4.97 7.80 16.90
N GLY A 199 3.64 7.79 17.03
CA GLY A 199 2.80 6.60 17.11
C GLY A 199 2.04 6.31 15.82
N HIS A 200 0.84 5.72 15.95
CA HIS A 200 0.06 5.11 14.88
C HIS A 200 -1.09 6.02 14.39
N SER A 201 -0.82 7.19 13.88
CA SER A 201 -1.92 8.03 13.36
C SER A 201 -1.47 9.16 12.43
N TRP A 202 -2.42 9.64 11.60
CA TRP A 202 -2.23 10.84 10.77
C TRP A 202 -2.11 12.14 11.58
N SER A 203 -2.48 12.14 12.86
CA SER A 203 -2.28 13.27 13.76
C SER A 203 -0.87 13.30 14.35
N GLU A 204 -0.17 12.16 14.32
CA GLU A 204 1.21 12.08 14.79
C GLU A 204 2.22 12.18 13.65
N ILE A 205 1.89 11.66 12.46
CA ILE A 205 2.72 11.79 11.26
C ILE A 205 1.84 12.34 10.14
N ASN A 206 2.00 13.62 9.84
CA ASN A 206 1.25 14.29 8.77
C ASN A 206 2.12 14.40 7.51
N ALA A 207 1.71 13.72 6.45
CA ALA A 207 2.47 13.68 5.20
C ALA A 207 2.72 15.07 4.56
N PHE A 208 1.90 16.05 4.87
CA PHE A 208 1.99 17.42 4.31
C PHE A 208 2.82 18.37 5.16
N ASP A 209 2.91 18.12 6.47
CA ASP A 209 3.57 19.01 7.42
C ASP A 209 4.90 18.45 7.94
N ASP A 210 4.95 17.13 8.20
CA ASP A 210 6.16 16.47 8.66
C ASP A 210 7.17 16.27 7.54
N ARG A 211 8.45 16.22 7.91
CA ARG A 211 9.54 16.32 6.96
C ARG A 211 10.52 15.16 7.04
N ILE A 212 11.00 14.74 5.89
CA ILE A 212 12.14 13.85 5.71
C ILE A 212 13.31 14.72 5.27
N ASN A 213 14.35 14.83 6.11
CA ASN A 213 15.52 15.66 5.83
C ASN A 213 15.17 17.11 5.40
N GLY A 214 14.15 17.72 6.01
CA GLY A 214 13.74 19.09 5.73
C GLY A 214 12.73 19.27 4.60
N THR A 215 12.37 18.21 3.85
CA THR A 215 11.37 18.23 2.78
C THR A 215 10.06 17.55 3.25
N PRO A 216 8.86 18.09 2.96
CA PRO A 216 7.60 17.46 3.29
C PRO A 216 7.54 16.00 2.80
N ILE A 217 6.99 15.10 3.63
CA ILE A 217 6.91 13.67 3.28
C ILE A 217 6.24 13.47 1.91
N VAL A 218 5.16 14.21 1.64
CA VAL A 218 4.42 14.10 0.37
C VAL A 218 5.27 14.44 -0.84
N GLU A 219 6.16 15.44 -0.74
CA GLU A 219 7.07 15.81 -1.83
C GLU A 219 8.13 14.74 -2.05
N VAL A 220 8.77 14.24 -0.99
CA VAL A 220 9.76 13.15 -1.08
C VAL A 220 9.12 11.89 -1.68
N MET A 221 7.88 11.61 -1.28
CA MET A 221 7.12 10.48 -1.82
C MET A 221 6.79 10.66 -3.31
N ILE A 222 6.39 11.86 -3.75
CA ILE A 222 6.11 12.16 -5.15
C ILE A 222 7.38 11.98 -5.99
N ASP A 223 8.51 12.52 -5.56
CA ASP A 223 9.80 12.37 -6.26
C ASP A 223 10.21 10.89 -6.38
N TRP A 224 9.97 10.12 -5.31
CA TRP A 224 10.20 8.67 -5.34
C TRP A 224 9.27 7.98 -6.34
N ILE A 225 7.98 8.31 -6.33
CA ILE A 225 6.97 7.76 -7.25
C ILE A 225 7.32 8.09 -8.70
N ASP A 226 7.70 9.34 -9.01
CA ASP A 226 8.08 9.77 -10.35
C ASP A 226 9.30 9.00 -10.86
N THR A 227 10.26 8.72 -9.99
CA THR A 227 11.40 7.85 -10.31
C THR A 227 10.93 6.46 -10.72
N VAL A 228 10.04 5.85 -9.92
CA VAL A 228 9.51 4.49 -10.15
C VAL A 228 8.73 4.41 -11.46
N VAL A 229 7.76 5.31 -11.69
CA VAL A 229 6.90 5.26 -12.90
C VAL A 229 7.63 5.68 -14.18
N SER A 230 8.79 6.29 -14.05
CA SER A 230 9.70 6.57 -15.18
C SER A 230 10.62 5.38 -15.50
N GLY A 231 10.44 4.23 -14.83
CA GLY A 231 11.24 3.02 -15.01
C GLY A 231 12.55 3.01 -14.23
N GLY A 232 12.78 3.99 -13.35
CA GLY A 232 13.92 4.00 -12.44
C GLY A 232 13.72 3.07 -11.24
N ARG A 233 14.83 2.65 -10.63
CA ARG A 233 14.81 1.92 -9.35
C ARG A 233 15.44 2.79 -8.28
N PRO A 234 14.64 3.37 -7.38
CA PRO A 234 15.18 4.16 -6.27
C PRO A 234 16.05 3.27 -5.38
N GLY A 235 17.15 3.83 -4.88
CA GLY A 235 18.01 3.11 -3.95
C GLY A 235 17.31 2.81 -2.62
N SER A 236 17.72 1.72 -1.95
CA SER A 236 17.29 1.47 -0.57
C SER A 236 17.87 2.53 0.36
N MET A 237 17.05 3.02 1.29
CA MET A 237 17.41 4.08 2.23
C MET A 237 16.71 3.83 3.57
N ARG A 238 17.40 4.17 4.66
CA ARG A 238 16.77 4.28 5.99
C ARG A 238 17.10 5.64 6.59
N THR A 239 16.08 6.38 6.98
CA THR A 239 16.21 7.65 7.70
C THR A 239 15.49 7.57 9.04
N MET A 240 15.96 8.37 10.00
CA MET A 240 15.31 8.59 11.30
C MET A 240 15.10 10.08 11.43
N ASN A 241 13.86 10.53 11.42
CA ASN A 241 13.44 11.94 11.42
C ASN A 241 12.83 12.34 12.74
#